data_15cd60a2d676a4e85d6bcdb6272ac6a2
#
_entry.id   15cd60a2d676a4e85d6bcdb6272ac6a2
#
_cell.length_a   1.000
_cell.length_b   1.000
_cell.length_c   1.000
_cell.angle_alpha   90.00
_cell.angle_beta   90.00
_cell.angle_gamma   90.00
#
_symmetry.space_group_name_H-M   'P 1'
#
loop_
_entity.id
_entity.type
_entity.pdbx_description
1 polymer ?
#
loop_
_entity_poly.entity_id
_entity_poly.type
_entity_poly.pdbx_seq_one_letter_code
_entity_poly.pdbx_strand_id
1 'polypeptide(L)'
;VPYQIEVNKARNNYLMIPLLLGIIGLVFQFYRDRKNFYVVMLLFILTGIALVVYLNSPPIEPRERDYIYAGSYYAFSIWIGFGSLFLFSILKKIFKKDKLSLVICFLLSIQSPIILANQNWDDHDRSNRYLTVDSAKNLLASCAPNSILFTGGDNDTFPLWYVQEVENFRTDVRVIVLSYFNTDWYIEQMMSKKNKSEKIDFSVSLDSYIQGGLNDYLPYRNDSRIQNRPISLKGYINLVKRNSKAIQVPTSVSNYNSIPSKSFWLASKGKESLLGKFDSYYQDTLLINLKSNKNGLE
;
A
#
# COMPACT_ATOMS: atom_id res chain seq x y z
N VAL A 1 13.26 4.44 34.94
CA VAL A 1 12.44 4.13 33.73
C VAL A 1 11.01 3.97 34.21
N PRO A 2 10.00 4.61 33.60
CA PRO A 2 8.62 4.43 33.99
C PRO A 2 8.23 2.94 33.96
N TYR A 3 7.48 2.49 34.94
CA TYR A 3 7.04 1.09 35.09
C TYR A 3 6.41 0.53 33.80
N GLN A 4 5.64 1.34 33.08
CA GLN A 4 5.03 0.95 31.80
C GLN A 4 6.05 0.58 30.70
N ILE A 5 7.26 1.14 30.75
CA ILE A 5 8.34 0.81 29.82
C ILE A 5 9.09 -0.45 30.26
N GLU A 6 9.22 -0.67 31.57
CA GLU A 6 9.89 -1.89 32.11
C GLU A 6 9.07 -3.17 31.84
N VAL A 7 7.75 -3.08 31.90
CA VAL A 7 6.84 -4.21 31.73
C VAL A 7 6.47 -4.44 30.26
N ASN A 8 6.87 -3.54 29.36
CA ASN A 8 6.58 -3.69 27.94
C ASN A 8 7.37 -4.87 27.35
N LYS A 9 6.64 -5.90 26.90
CA LYS A 9 7.23 -7.10 26.26
C LYS A 9 8.02 -6.79 24.98
N ALA A 10 7.70 -5.71 24.28
CA ALA A 10 8.43 -5.26 23.12
C ALA A 10 9.80 -4.65 23.44
N ARG A 11 10.16 -4.53 24.75
CA ARG A 11 11.48 -4.06 25.17
C ARG A 11 12.48 -5.20 25.16
N ASN A 12 13.29 -5.28 24.12
CA ASN A 12 14.31 -6.29 23.92
C ASN A 12 15.70 -5.79 24.36
N ASN A 13 16.51 -6.69 24.90
CA ASN A 13 17.89 -6.38 25.29
C ASN A 13 18.89 -7.25 24.52
N TYR A 14 19.42 -6.75 23.43
CA TYR A 14 20.36 -7.47 22.58
C TYR A 14 21.83 -7.38 23.02
N LEU A 15 22.08 -6.81 24.21
CA LEU A 15 23.43 -6.63 24.78
C LEU A 15 24.42 -5.93 23.84
N MET A 16 23.90 -5.21 22.85
CA MET A 16 24.67 -4.54 21.79
C MET A 16 25.60 -5.46 20.96
N ILE A 17 25.46 -6.79 21.07
CA ILE A 17 26.34 -7.74 20.39
C ILE A 17 26.33 -7.58 18.85
N PRO A 18 25.17 -7.51 18.17
CA PRO A 18 25.12 -7.29 16.73
C PRO A 18 25.76 -5.95 16.32
N LEU A 19 25.51 -4.91 17.11
CA LEU A 19 26.05 -3.59 16.85
C LEU A 19 27.58 -3.57 16.94
N LEU A 20 28.13 -4.12 18.01
CA LEU A 20 29.58 -4.17 18.22
C LEU A 20 30.27 -4.99 17.14
N LEU A 21 29.74 -6.17 16.81
CA LEU A 21 30.27 -7.00 15.72
C LEU A 21 30.21 -6.26 14.38
N GLY A 22 29.10 -5.56 14.09
CA GLY A 22 28.96 -4.79 12.86
C GLY A 22 29.96 -3.64 12.75
N ILE A 23 30.17 -2.87 13.82
CA ILE A 23 31.15 -1.79 13.83
C ILE A 23 32.57 -2.33 13.66
N ILE A 24 32.94 -3.40 14.37
CA ILE A 24 34.23 -4.06 14.23
C ILE A 24 34.42 -4.54 12.80
N GLY A 25 33.39 -5.17 12.22
CA GLY A 25 33.45 -5.68 10.86
C GLY A 25 33.55 -4.59 9.80
N LEU A 26 32.85 -3.47 9.99
CA LEU A 26 32.97 -2.27 9.14
C LEU A 26 34.43 -1.77 9.10
N VAL A 27 35.02 -1.60 10.28
CA VAL A 27 36.44 -1.15 10.40
C VAL A 27 37.38 -2.20 9.78
N PHE A 28 37.15 -3.49 10.07
CA PHE A 28 37.97 -4.58 9.52
C PHE A 28 37.90 -4.64 7.99
N GLN A 29 36.72 -4.54 7.40
CA GLN A 29 36.55 -4.52 5.95
C GLN A 29 37.21 -3.29 5.33
N PHE A 30 37.05 -2.10 5.92
CA PHE A 30 37.68 -0.88 5.44
C PHE A 30 39.21 -1.01 5.27
N TYR A 31 39.89 -1.63 6.23
CA TYR A 31 41.33 -1.83 6.14
C TYR A 31 41.74 -2.99 5.26
N ARG A 32 40.92 -4.03 5.13
CA ARG A 32 41.24 -5.26 4.42
C ARG A 32 40.85 -5.25 2.95
N ASP A 33 39.70 -4.66 2.62
CA ASP A 33 39.10 -4.67 1.28
C ASP A 33 38.31 -3.40 1.02
N ARG A 34 39.04 -2.32 0.74
CA ARG A 34 38.45 -1.01 0.51
C ARG A 34 37.49 -0.98 -0.67
N LYS A 35 37.74 -1.72 -1.74
CA LYS A 35 36.91 -1.69 -2.93
C LYS A 35 35.50 -2.18 -2.63
N ASN A 36 35.38 -3.36 -2.01
CA ASN A 36 34.07 -3.90 -1.67
C ASN A 36 33.45 -3.20 -0.44
N PHE A 37 34.26 -2.63 0.43
CA PHE A 37 33.77 -1.76 1.51
C PHE A 37 32.93 -0.59 0.96
N TYR A 38 33.36 0.11 -0.06
CA TYR A 38 32.60 1.22 -0.64
C TYR A 38 31.28 0.76 -1.27
N VAL A 39 31.23 -0.45 -1.82
CA VAL A 39 29.99 -1.02 -2.36
C VAL A 39 28.97 -1.27 -1.24
N VAL A 40 29.40 -1.90 -0.15
CA VAL A 40 28.53 -2.16 1.02
C VAL A 40 28.12 -0.86 1.71
N MET A 41 29.06 0.08 1.84
CA MET A 41 28.81 1.41 2.41
C MET A 41 27.78 2.20 1.59
N LEU A 42 27.91 2.18 0.26
CA LEU A 42 26.96 2.84 -0.63
C LEU A 42 25.57 2.22 -0.50
N LEU A 43 25.49 0.89 -0.46
CA LEU A 43 24.24 0.19 -0.22
C LEU A 43 23.62 0.62 1.12
N PHE A 44 24.41 0.63 2.19
CA PHE A 44 23.95 1.04 3.51
C PHE A 44 23.43 2.48 3.53
N ILE A 45 24.16 3.42 2.94
CA ILE A 45 23.78 4.84 2.93
C ILE A 45 22.55 5.07 2.05
N LEU A 46 22.51 4.51 0.83
CA LEU A 46 21.40 4.75 -0.10
C LEU A 46 20.09 4.14 0.38
N THR A 47 20.13 2.94 0.96
CA THR A 47 18.93 2.26 1.47
C THR A 47 18.60 2.59 2.93
N GLY A 48 19.39 3.40 3.58
CA GLY A 48 19.19 3.85 4.95
C GLY A 48 19.10 5.37 5.04
N ILE A 49 20.23 6.03 5.29
CA ILE A 49 20.29 7.48 5.57
C ILE A 49 19.68 8.31 4.42
N ALA A 50 19.98 7.96 3.18
CA ALA A 50 19.43 8.67 2.02
C ALA A 50 17.92 8.53 1.93
N LEU A 51 17.34 7.36 2.28
CA LEU A 51 15.90 7.17 2.35
C LEU A 51 15.24 8.00 3.45
N VAL A 52 15.89 8.15 4.62
CA VAL A 52 15.38 9.04 5.68
C VAL A 52 15.23 10.46 5.17
N VAL A 53 16.26 10.95 4.49
CA VAL A 53 16.26 12.32 3.91
C VAL A 53 15.24 12.45 2.78
N TYR A 54 15.17 11.45 1.89
CA TYR A 54 14.25 11.45 0.75
C TYR A 54 12.78 11.41 1.15
N LEU A 55 12.42 10.51 2.09
CA LEU A 55 11.04 10.34 2.52
C LEU A 55 10.57 11.52 3.39
N ASN A 56 11.48 12.14 4.13
CA ASN A 56 11.16 13.26 5.02
C ASN A 56 9.83 13.05 5.76
N SER A 57 9.67 11.84 6.34
CA SER A 57 8.41 11.43 6.97
C SER A 57 8.02 12.39 8.09
N PRO A 58 6.75 12.84 8.13
CA PRO A 58 6.30 13.73 9.18
C PRO A 58 6.33 13.00 10.54
N PRO A 59 6.66 13.71 11.65
CA PRO A 59 6.79 13.08 12.96
C PRO A 59 5.47 12.55 13.54
N ILE A 60 4.33 12.82 12.89
CA ILE A 60 2.98 12.39 13.29
C ILE A 60 2.48 11.30 12.32
N GLU A 61 3.35 10.42 11.85
CA GLU A 61 2.88 9.27 11.09
C GLU A 61 2.16 8.27 12.01
N PRO A 62 0.97 7.79 11.65
CA PRO A 62 0.21 6.84 12.50
C PRO A 62 0.83 5.44 12.50
N ARG A 63 1.79 5.16 11.62
CA ARG A 63 2.43 3.85 11.44
C ARG A 63 3.91 4.01 11.15
N GLU A 64 4.73 3.32 11.94
CA GLU A 64 6.15 3.17 11.64
C GLU A 64 6.38 2.29 10.41
N ARG A 65 7.39 2.65 9.62
CA ARG A 65 7.72 1.99 8.33
C ARG A 65 9.14 1.47 8.30
N ASP A 66 9.58 0.83 9.37
CA ASP A 66 10.96 0.32 9.52
C ASP A 66 11.38 -0.65 8.42
N TYR A 67 10.41 -1.36 7.83
CA TYR A 67 10.65 -2.28 6.71
C TYR A 67 11.28 -1.60 5.48
N ILE A 68 11.15 -0.28 5.34
CA ILE A 68 11.75 0.49 4.23
C ILE A 68 13.28 0.41 4.29
N TYR A 69 13.84 0.30 5.50
CA TYR A 69 15.28 0.27 5.74
C TYR A 69 15.88 -1.16 5.67
N ALA A 70 15.12 -2.15 5.20
CA ALA A 70 15.57 -3.55 5.12
C ALA A 70 16.90 -3.70 4.36
N GLY A 71 17.11 -2.91 3.29
CA GLY A 71 18.38 -2.90 2.55
C GLY A 71 19.58 -2.45 3.38
N SER A 72 19.38 -1.46 4.26
CA SER A 72 20.41 -0.96 5.18
C SER A 72 20.74 -2.00 6.26
N TYR A 73 19.73 -2.65 6.82
CA TYR A 73 19.96 -3.75 7.78
C TYR A 73 20.66 -4.93 7.13
N TYR A 74 20.33 -5.25 5.88
CA TYR A 74 21.04 -6.28 5.11
C TYR A 74 22.51 -5.91 4.93
N ALA A 75 22.83 -4.68 4.51
CA ALA A 75 24.20 -4.22 4.39
C ALA A 75 24.95 -4.28 5.73
N PHE A 76 24.31 -3.89 6.82
CA PHE A 76 24.90 -3.98 8.17
C PHE A 76 25.17 -5.42 8.59
N SER A 77 24.31 -6.37 8.22
CA SER A 77 24.53 -7.79 8.53
C SER A 77 25.80 -8.37 7.86
N ILE A 78 26.20 -7.84 6.69
CA ILE A 78 27.46 -8.19 6.05
C ILE A 78 28.64 -7.79 6.96
N TRP A 79 28.59 -6.61 7.58
CA TRP A 79 29.62 -6.19 8.51
C TRP A 79 29.63 -7.00 9.81
N ILE A 80 28.47 -7.48 10.29
CA ILE A 80 28.45 -8.46 11.41
C ILE A 80 29.25 -9.72 11.04
N GLY A 81 29.09 -10.23 9.80
CA GLY A 81 29.88 -11.33 9.28
C GLY A 81 31.39 -11.03 9.23
N PHE A 82 31.79 -9.83 8.77
CA PHE A 82 33.19 -9.40 8.82
C PHE A 82 33.72 -9.23 10.24
N GLY A 83 32.90 -8.82 11.18
CA GLY A 83 33.24 -8.79 12.60
C GLY A 83 33.58 -10.17 13.16
N SER A 84 32.82 -11.18 12.77
CA SER A 84 33.12 -12.57 13.11
C SER A 84 34.43 -13.06 12.48
N LEU A 85 34.75 -12.66 11.23
CA LEU A 85 36.03 -12.97 10.60
C LEU A 85 37.20 -12.30 11.32
N PHE A 86 37.02 -11.06 11.78
CA PHE A 86 38.02 -10.38 12.61
C PHE A 86 38.24 -11.11 13.94
N LEU A 87 37.16 -11.51 14.62
CA LEU A 87 37.22 -12.31 15.83
C LEU A 87 37.98 -13.62 15.62
N PHE A 88 37.69 -14.34 14.52
CA PHE A 88 38.42 -15.54 14.15
C PHE A 88 39.93 -15.27 14.00
N SER A 89 40.31 -14.17 13.34
CA SER A 89 41.73 -13.82 13.14
C SER A 89 42.47 -13.58 14.47
N ILE A 90 41.78 -12.99 15.47
CA ILE A 90 42.32 -12.81 16.82
C ILE A 90 42.47 -14.15 17.53
N LEU A 91 41.42 -14.95 17.55
CA LEU A 91 41.40 -16.26 18.22
C LEU A 91 42.48 -17.21 17.64
N LYS A 92 42.69 -17.17 16.33
CA LYS A 92 43.76 -17.93 15.66
C LYS A 92 45.16 -17.52 16.15
N LYS A 93 45.38 -16.25 16.38
CA LYS A 93 46.66 -15.76 16.95
C LYS A 93 46.86 -16.23 18.39
N ILE A 94 45.78 -16.26 19.20
CA ILE A 94 45.83 -16.64 20.61
C ILE A 94 46.00 -18.14 20.76
N PHE A 95 45.18 -18.93 20.15
CA PHE A 95 45.14 -20.39 20.38
C PHE A 95 46.10 -21.19 19.47
N LYS A 96 46.58 -20.58 18.36
CA LYS A 96 47.45 -21.21 17.37
C LYS A 96 46.92 -22.56 16.82
N LYS A 97 45.64 -22.84 16.97
CA LYS A 97 44.91 -24.02 16.51
C LYS A 97 43.69 -23.64 15.72
N ASP A 98 43.71 -23.84 14.41
CA ASP A 98 42.65 -23.36 13.49
C ASP A 98 41.29 -23.92 13.85
N LYS A 99 41.18 -25.23 14.08
CA LYS A 99 39.90 -25.89 14.42
C LYS A 99 39.30 -25.38 15.72
N LEU A 100 40.12 -25.21 16.76
CA LEU A 100 39.66 -24.66 18.06
C LEU A 100 39.21 -23.23 17.92
N SER A 101 39.97 -22.39 17.22
CA SER A 101 39.64 -21.01 16.97
C SER A 101 38.33 -20.86 16.18
N LEU A 102 38.10 -21.75 15.18
CA LEU A 102 36.86 -21.77 14.41
C LEU A 102 35.65 -22.11 15.28
N VAL A 103 35.73 -23.12 16.10
CA VAL A 103 34.64 -23.54 17.00
C VAL A 103 34.29 -22.44 17.99
N ILE A 104 35.30 -21.85 18.65
CA ILE A 104 35.08 -20.76 19.59
C ILE A 104 34.46 -19.55 18.89
N CYS A 105 34.98 -19.16 17.73
CA CYS A 105 34.46 -18.07 16.95
C CYS A 105 32.98 -18.31 16.56
N PHE A 106 32.68 -19.51 16.09
CA PHE A 106 31.29 -19.91 15.74
C PHE A 106 30.37 -19.79 16.96
N LEU A 107 30.77 -20.35 18.10
CA LEU A 107 29.97 -20.28 19.35
C LEU A 107 29.73 -18.87 19.83
N LEU A 108 30.69 -17.96 19.69
CA LEU A 108 30.54 -16.56 20.05
C LEU A 108 29.68 -15.79 19.05
N SER A 109 29.85 -16.05 17.76
CA SER A 109 29.13 -15.33 16.71
C SER A 109 27.66 -15.77 16.61
N ILE A 110 27.36 -17.05 16.82
CA ILE A 110 26.00 -17.59 16.75
C ILE A 110 25.09 -17.07 17.87
N GLN A 111 25.65 -16.53 18.92
CA GLN A 111 24.87 -15.90 20.00
C GLN A 111 24.08 -14.70 19.50
N SER A 112 24.62 -13.95 18.53
CA SER A 112 23.91 -12.77 17.96
C SER A 112 22.56 -13.16 17.34
N PRO A 113 22.45 -14.06 16.37
CA PRO A 113 21.16 -14.47 15.83
C PRO A 113 20.28 -15.24 16.84
N ILE A 114 20.87 -15.99 17.78
CA ILE A 114 20.08 -16.70 18.81
C ILE A 114 19.40 -15.70 19.74
N ILE A 115 20.12 -14.69 20.22
CA ILE A 115 19.54 -13.66 21.09
C ILE A 115 18.44 -12.89 20.35
N LEU A 116 18.69 -12.49 19.10
CA LEU A 116 17.70 -11.82 18.26
C LEU A 116 16.45 -12.69 18.06
N ALA A 117 16.62 -13.96 17.69
CA ALA A 117 15.51 -14.89 17.50
C ALA A 117 14.69 -15.08 18.80
N ASN A 118 15.37 -15.30 19.92
CA ASN A 118 14.71 -15.57 21.21
C ASN A 118 13.93 -14.34 21.73
N GLN A 119 14.49 -13.16 21.60
CA GLN A 119 13.88 -11.95 22.14
C GLN A 119 12.84 -11.33 21.21
N ASN A 120 12.92 -11.57 19.89
CA ASN A 120 11.94 -11.04 18.95
C ASN A 120 10.84 -12.05 18.57
N TRP A 121 10.86 -13.25 19.12
CA TRP A 121 9.90 -14.28 18.71
C TRP A 121 8.46 -13.86 18.94
N ASP A 122 8.15 -13.30 20.09
CA ASP A 122 6.82 -12.83 20.45
C ASP A 122 6.38 -11.61 19.64
N ASP A 123 7.30 -10.72 19.26
CA ASP A 123 7.02 -9.58 18.39
C ASP A 123 6.66 -10.02 16.95
N HIS A 124 7.18 -11.15 16.51
CA HIS A 124 6.99 -11.69 15.16
C HIS A 124 5.93 -12.78 15.07
N ASP A 125 5.48 -13.32 16.20
CA ASP A 125 4.43 -14.34 16.24
C ASP A 125 3.09 -13.77 15.74
N ARG A 126 2.59 -14.36 14.66
CA ARG A 126 1.32 -14.02 14.02
C ARG A 126 0.28 -15.14 14.15
N SER A 127 0.58 -16.21 14.92
CA SER A 127 -0.21 -17.44 14.98
C SER A 127 -1.66 -17.26 15.41
N ASN A 128 -1.97 -16.20 16.17
CA ASN A 128 -3.33 -15.93 16.68
C ASN A 128 -3.91 -14.59 16.21
N ARG A 129 -3.44 -14.08 15.07
CA ARG A 129 -3.87 -12.77 14.55
C ARG A 129 -4.87 -12.92 13.41
N TYR A 130 -6.10 -13.32 13.73
CA TYR A 130 -7.18 -13.55 12.75
C TYR A 130 -8.10 -12.34 12.53
N LEU A 131 -7.97 -11.26 13.30
CA LEU A 131 -8.86 -10.09 13.22
C LEU A 131 -9.06 -9.57 11.80
N THR A 132 -7.99 -9.51 11.01
CA THR A 132 -8.04 -9.01 9.63
C THR A 132 -8.86 -9.93 8.73
N VAL A 133 -8.67 -11.25 8.85
CA VAL A 133 -9.39 -12.26 8.07
C VAL A 133 -10.86 -12.31 8.49
N ASP A 134 -11.13 -12.29 9.79
CA ASP A 134 -12.49 -12.34 10.32
C ASP A 134 -13.29 -11.09 9.95
N SER A 135 -12.66 -9.92 10.00
CA SER A 135 -13.27 -8.66 9.55
C SER A 135 -13.61 -8.70 8.06
N ALA A 136 -12.71 -9.24 7.23
CA ALA A 136 -12.95 -9.40 5.80
C ALA A 136 -14.09 -10.38 5.53
N LYS A 137 -14.13 -11.52 6.23
CA LYS A 137 -15.26 -12.49 6.12
C LYS A 137 -16.59 -11.87 6.53
N ASN A 138 -16.61 -11.13 7.63
CA ASN A 138 -17.84 -10.46 8.10
C ASN A 138 -18.33 -9.44 7.09
N LEU A 139 -17.43 -8.64 6.51
CA LEU A 139 -17.79 -7.65 5.51
C LEU A 139 -18.33 -8.29 4.24
N LEU A 140 -17.68 -9.34 3.71
CA LEU A 140 -18.15 -10.07 2.54
C LEU A 140 -19.47 -10.82 2.82
N ALA A 141 -19.63 -11.38 4.02
CA ALA A 141 -20.86 -12.08 4.40
C ALA A 141 -22.08 -11.14 4.46
N SER A 142 -21.87 -9.87 4.80
CA SER A 142 -22.94 -8.86 4.84
C SER A 142 -23.39 -8.38 3.46
N CYS A 143 -22.60 -8.67 2.40
CA CYS A 143 -22.92 -8.25 1.05
C CYS A 143 -24.02 -9.12 0.42
N ALA A 144 -24.89 -8.51 -0.39
CA ALA A 144 -25.84 -9.23 -1.21
C ALA A 144 -25.15 -10.15 -2.23
N PRO A 145 -25.79 -11.24 -2.70
CA PRO A 145 -25.22 -12.06 -3.77
C PRO A 145 -24.91 -11.23 -5.03
N ASN A 146 -23.76 -11.50 -5.67
CA ASN A 146 -23.30 -10.82 -6.89
C ASN A 146 -23.23 -9.29 -6.78
N SER A 147 -23.03 -8.75 -5.58
CA SER A 147 -22.94 -7.31 -5.36
C SER A 147 -21.56 -6.75 -5.70
N ILE A 148 -21.48 -5.43 -5.80
CA ILE A 148 -20.24 -4.66 -5.91
C ILE A 148 -19.95 -4.03 -4.56
N LEU A 149 -18.75 -4.24 -4.04
CA LEU A 149 -18.26 -3.65 -2.80
C LEU A 149 -17.14 -2.66 -3.10
N PHE A 150 -17.35 -1.39 -2.79
CA PHE A 150 -16.31 -0.37 -2.90
C PHE A 150 -15.50 -0.28 -1.60
N THR A 151 -14.19 -0.21 -1.74
CA THR A 151 -13.23 -0.06 -0.64
C THR A 151 -12.34 1.15 -0.87
N GLY A 152 -11.82 1.74 0.21
CA GLY A 152 -11.06 3.00 0.13
C GLY A 152 -9.59 2.82 -0.19
N GLY A 153 -8.94 1.80 0.39
CA GLY A 153 -7.51 1.59 0.26
C GLY A 153 -7.05 0.17 0.59
N ASP A 154 -5.76 0.03 0.85
CA ASP A 154 -5.09 -1.27 0.97
C ASP A 154 -5.58 -2.08 2.18
N ASN A 155 -5.76 -1.42 3.32
CA ASN A 155 -6.05 -2.07 4.59
C ASN A 155 -7.44 -2.75 4.63
N ASP A 156 -8.40 -2.21 3.92
CA ASP A 156 -9.75 -2.76 3.79
C ASP A 156 -9.90 -3.67 2.56
N THR A 157 -9.06 -3.50 1.52
CA THR A 157 -9.13 -4.25 0.26
C THR A 157 -8.35 -5.56 0.29
N PHE A 158 -7.08 -5.54 0.70
CA PHE A 158 -6.21 -6.72 0.60
C PHE A 158 -6.69 -7.89 1.45
N PRO A 159 -7.24 -7.70 2.65
CA PRO A 159 -7.85 -8.79 3.38
C PRO A 159 -9.03 -9.45 2.65
N LEU A 160 -9.85 -8.66 1.94
CA LEU A 160 -10.97 -9.17 1.15
C LEU A 160 -10.45 -10.01 -0.03
N TRP A 161 -9.45 -9.51 -0.75
CA TRP A 161 -8.82 -10.28 -1.83
C TRP A 161 -8.18 -11.56 -1.31
N TYR A 162 -7.49 -11.54 -0.17
CA TYR A 162 -6.95 -12.75 0.44
C TYR A 162 -8.07 -13.79 0.70
N VAL A 163 -9.15 -13.39 1.33
CA VAL A 163 -10.27 -14.28 1.65
C VAL A 163 -10.94 -14.81 0.38
N GLN A 164 -11.04 -14.00 -0.68
CA GLN A 164 -11.61 -14.44 -1.96
C GLN A 164 -10.67 -15.37 -2.73
N GLU A 165 -9.38 -15.04 -2.85
CA GLU A 165 -8.45 -15.76 -3.72
C GLU A 165 -7.84 -17.00 -3.04
N VAL A 166 -7.62 -16.96 -1.72
CA VAL A 166 -6.99 -18.06 -0.98
C VAL A 166 -8.03 -18.97 -0.34
N GLU A 167 -9.06 -18.39 0.29
CA GLU A 167 -10.08 -19.17 0.98
C GLU A 167 -11.33 -19.44 0.13
N ASN A 168 -11.39 -18.91 -1.09
CA ASN A 168 -12.53 -19.04 -2.02
C ASN A 168 -13.88 -18.62 -1.42
N PHE A 169 -13.87 -17.65 -0.49
CA PHE A 169 -15.06 -17.19 0.20
C PHE A 169 -15.68 -16.00 -0.53
N ARG A 170 -16.99 -16.05 -0.84
CA ARG A 170 -17.78 -14.99 -1.49
C ARG A 170 -17.10 -14.40 -2.74
N THR A 171 -16.62 -15.27 -3.60
CA THR A 171 -16.01 -14.91 -4.91
C THR A 171 -17.01 -14.36 -5.92
N ASP A 172 -18.31 -14.36 -5.56
CA ASP A 172 -19.40 -13.73 -6.28
C ASP A 172 -19.42 -12.20 -6.11
N VAL A 173 -18.87 -11.67 -5.01
CA VAL A 173 -18.82 -10.24 -4.73
C VAL A 173 -17.65 -9.60 -5.47
N ARG A 174 -17.91 -8.54 -6.25
CA ARG A 174 -16.89 -7.78 -6.93
C ARG A 174 -16.34 -6.69 -6.00
N VAL A 175 -15.12 -6.86 -5.52
CA VAL A 175 -14.43 -5.84 -4.71
C VAL A 175 -13.73 -4.85 -5.62
N ILE A 176 -14.01 -3.55 -5.44
CA ILE A 176 -13.41 -2.44 -6.18
C ILE A 176 -12.73 -1.49 -5.21
N VAL A 177 -11.42 -1.34 -5.35
CA VAL A 177 -10.66 -0.36 -4.58
C VAL A 177 -10.63 0.99 -5.30
N LEU A 178 -11.13 2.03 -4.64
CA LEU A 178 -11.26 3.36 -5.22
C LEU A 178 -9.90 3.99 -5.55
N SER A 179 -8.87 3.70 -4.77
CA SER A 179 -7.51 4.22 -5.01
C SER A 179 -6.88 3.76 -6.33
N TYR A 180 -7.30 2.60 -6.88
CA TYR A 180 -6.84 2.12 -8.18
C TYR A 180 -7.85 2.39 -9.31
N PHE A 181 -9.06 2.79 -8.96
CA PHE A 181 -10.15 2.94 -9.92
C PHE A 181 -9.97 4.14 -10.87
N ASN A 182 -8.92 4.91 -10.68
CA ASN A 182 -8.47 5.99 -11.57
C ASN A 182 -7.39 5.55 -12.57
N THR A 183 -7.05 4.24 -12.62
CA THR A 183 -6.05 3.71 -13.55
C THR A 183 -6.71 2.86 -14.64
N ASP A 184 -6.21 2.96 -15.86
CA ASP A 184 -6.71 2.25 -17.02
C ASP A 184 -6.62 0.72 -16.88
N TRP A 185 -5.48 0.20 -16.42
CA TRP A 185 -5.28 -1.23 -16.22
C TRP A 185 -6.26 -1.85 -15.20
N TYR A 186 -6.61 -1.11 -14.16
CA TYR A 186 -7.55 -1.61 -13.15
C TYR A 186 -8.99 -1.58 -13.66
N ILE A 187 -9.35 -0.55 -14.43
CA ILE A 187 -10.65 -0.46 -15.13
C ILE A 187 -10.79 -1.61 -16.12
N GLU A 188 -9.74 -1.91 -16.90
CA GLU A 188 -9.71 -3.05 -17.82
C GLU A 188 -9.97 -4.38 -17.08
N GLN A 189 -9.34 -4.59 -15.94
CA GLN A 189 -9.62 -5.77 -15.11
C GLN A 189 -11.08 -5.85 -14.66
N MET A 190 -11.71 -4.72 -14.35
CA MET A 190 -13.12 -4.69 -13.96
C MET A 190 -14.06 -4.97 -15.13
N MET A 191 -13.65 -4.71 -16.35
CA MET A 191 -14.41 -5.06 -17.57
C MET A 191 -14.37 -6.55 -17.93
N SER A 192 -13.57 -7.34 -17.22
CA SER A 192 -13.46 -8.79 -17.39
C SER A 192 -14.14 -9.56 -16.24
N LYS A 193 -14.58 -10.80 -16.53
CA LYS A 193 -15.08 -11.71 -15.51
C LYS A 193 -13.95 -12.12 -14.57
N LYS A 194 -14.21 -12.17 -13.28
CA LYS A 194 -13.26 -12.64 -12.27
C LYS A 194 -13.94 -13.63 -11.31
N ASN A 195 -13.43 -14.83 -11.22
CA ASN A 195 -14.00 -15.91 -10.41
C ASN A 195 -15.50 -16.14 -10.72
N LYS A 196 -16.37 -16.03 -9.72
CA LYS A 196 -17.84 -16.13 -9.88
C LYS A 196 -18.51 -14.79 -10.13
N SER A 197 -17.77 -13.66 -10.04
CA SER A 197 -18.33 -12.32 -10.27
C SER A 197 -18.29 -11.98 -11.76
N GLU A 198 -19.40 -11.46 -12.27
CA GLU A 198 -19.50 -11.04 -13.67
C GLU A 198 -18.72 -9.76 -13.93
N LYS A 199 -18.42 -9.48 -15.21
CA LYS A 199 -17.82 -8.23 -15.64
C LYS A 199 -18.68 -7.03 -15.26
N ILE A 200 -18.05 -5.89 -15.07
CA ILE A 200 -18.77 -4.62 -14.89
C ILE A 200 -18.97 -3.97 -16.25
N ASP A 201 -20.23 -3.67 -16.57
CA ASP A 201 -20.55 -2.96 -17.81
C ASP A 201 -20.39 -1.46 -17.63
N PHE A 202 -19.28 -0.94 -18.13
CA PHE A 202 -19.00 0.50 -18.09
C PHE A 202 -19.79 1.25 -19.17
N SER A 203 -20.19 2.46 -18.82
CA SER A 203 -20.91 3.32 -19.75
C SER A 203 -20.04 3.87 -20.89
N VAL A 204 -18.71 3.88 -20.71
CA VAL A 204 -17.72 4.42 -21.65
C VAL A 204 -16.69 3.33 -21.97
N SER A 205 -16.11 3.36 -23.17
CA SER A 205 -15.07 2.40 -23.57
C SER A 205 -13.76 2.63 -22.82
N LEU A 206 -12.89 1.60 -22.79
CA LEU A 206 -11.59 1.67 -22.13
C LEU A 206 -10.73 2.84 -22.64
N ASP A 207 -10.78 3.14 -23.95
CA ASP A 207 -10.04 4.25 -24.54
C ASP A 207 -10.34 5.62 -23.90
N SER A 208 -11.49 5.74 -23.26
CA SER A 208 -11.88 6.96 -22.53
C SER A 208 -11.20 7.12 -21.17
N TYR A 209 -10.55 6.08 -20.66
CA TYR A 209 -9.88 6.04 -19.37
C TYR A 209 -8.36 5.99 -19.48
N ILE A 210 -7.82 5.98 -20.70
CA ILE A 210 -6.36 5.91 -20.93
C ILE A 210 -5.70 7.16 -20.38
N GLN A 211 -4.61 6.96 -19.66
CA GLN A 211 -3.78 8.04 -19.12
C GLN A 211 -3.28 8.95 -20.24
N GLY A 212 -3.35 10.28 -20.04
CA GLY A 212 -3.05 11.28 -21.07
C GLY A 212 -4.18 11.53 -22.07
N GLY A 213 -5.31 10.81 -21.97
CA GLY A 213 -6.50 11.00 -22.78
C GLY A 213 -7.37 12.20 -22.34
N LEU A 214 -8.48 12.42 -23.08
CA LEU A 214 -9.39 13.54 -22.84
C LEU A 214 -10.08 13.52 -21.47
N ASN A 215 -10.14 12.37 -20.82
CA ASN A 215 -10.80 12.17 -19.54
C ASN A 215 -9.83 11.85 -18.39
N ASP A 216 -8.52 11.87 -18.62
CA ASP A 216 -7.51 11.64 -17.58
C ASP A 216 -7.61 12.69 -16.45
N TYR A 217 -7.92 13.91 -16.81
CA TYR A 217 -8.23 14.99 -15.88
C TYR A 217 -9.53 15.69 -16.28
N LEU A 218 -10.49 15.79 -15.37
CA LEU A 218 -11.79 16.40 -15.61
C LEU A 218 -11.90 17.74 -14.85
N PRO A 219 -11.39 18.85 -15.41
CA PRO A 219 -11.47 20.16 -14.75
C PRO A 219 -12.93 20.60 -14.60
N TYR A 220 -13.25 21.18 -13.45
CA TYR A 220 -14.55 21.85 -13.29
C TYR A 220 -14.58 23.16 -14.09
N ARG A 221 -15.57 23.29 -14.93
CA ARG A 221 -15.84 24.52 -15.70
C ARG A 221 -17.18 25.08 -15.29
N ASN A 222 -17.19 26.24 -14.64
CA ASN A 222 -18.43 26.95 -14.36
C ASN A 222 -19.01 27.46 -15.71
N ASP A 223 -20.08 26.84 -16.18
CA ASP A 223 -20.79 27.27 -17.37
C ASP A 223 -21.94 28.20 -16.96
N SER A 224 -21.85 29.46 -17.35
CA SER A 224 -22.86 30.49 -17.04
C SER A 224 -24.27 30.14 -17.54
N ARG A 225 -24.38 29.31 -18.56
CA ARG A 225 -25.68 28.84 -19.10
C ARG A 225 -26.34 27.82 -18.17
N ILE A 226 -25.54 27.07 -17.43
CA ILE A 226 -26.00 26.00 -16.51
C ILE A 226 -26.24 26.57 -15.12
N GLN A 227 -25.49 27.60 -14.69
CA GLN A 227 -25.61 28.27 -13.38
C GLN A 227 -25.64 27.28 -12.20
N ASN A 228 -24.82 26.26 -12.22
CA ASN A 228 -24.78 25.16 -11.23
C ASN A 228 -26.11 24.39 -11.06
N ARG A 229 -27.03 24.46 -12.00
CA ARG A 229 -28.24 23.64 -11.99
C ARG A 229 -27.88 22.17 -12.16
N PRO A 230 -28.62 21.26 -11.52
CA PRO A 230 -28.44 19.83 -11.78
C PRO A 230 -28.65 19.51 -13.26
N ILE A 231 -27.74 18.76 -13.84
CA ILE A 231 -27.82 18.29 -15.24
C ILE A 231 -27.95 16.77 -15.28
N SER A 232 -28.51 16.25 -16.37
CA SER A 232 -28.63 14.81 -16.53
C SER A 232 -27.24 14.13 -16.59
N LEU A 233 -26.97 13.21 -15.65
CA LEU A 233 -25.75 12.41 -15.64
C LEU A 233 -25.64 11.57 -16.92
N LYS A 234 -26.74 10.95 -17.34
CA LYS A 234 -26.81 10.18 -18.61
C LYS A 234 -26.51 11.08 -19.81
N GLY A 235 -27.05 12.29 -19.83
CA GLY A 235 -26.75 13.28 -20.87
C GLY A 235 -25.27 13.64 -20.90
N TYR A 236 -24.67 13.91 -19.75
CA TYR A 236 -23.25 14.22 -19.62
C TYR A 236 -22.36 13.06 -20.09
N ILE A 237 -22.63 11.82 -19.64
CA ILE A 237 -21.89 10.64 -20.07
C ILE A 237 -21.98 10.46 -21.59
N ASN A 238 -23.12 10.75 -22.21
CA ASN A 238 -23.23 10.69 -23.67
C ASN A 238 -22.37 11.74 -24.38
N LEU A 239 -22.16 12.92 -23.79
CA LEU A 239 -21.23 13.92 -24.33
C LEU A 239 -19.78 13.44 -24.20
N VAL A 240 -19.42 12.82 -23.07
CA VAL A 240 -18.10 12.19 -22.87
C VAL A 240 -17.87 11.08 -23.91
N LYS A 241 -18.83 10.17 -24.11
CA LYS A 241 -18.76 9.09 -25.12
C LYS A 241 -18.47 9.58 -26.54
N ARG A 242 -19.03 10.73 -26.89
CA ARG A 242 -18.91 11.31 -28.25
C ARG A 242 -17.72 12.26 -28.37
N ASN A 243 -16.90 12.39 -27.33
CA ASN A 243 -15.83 13.39 -27.26
C ASN A 243 -16.30 14.78 -27.69
N SER A 244 -17.46 15.20 -27.18
CA SER A 244 -18.14 16.41 -27.62
C SER A 244 -17.31 17.66 -27.30
N LYS A 245 -17.07 18.49 -28.32
CA LYS A 245 -16.39 19.79 -28.19
C LYS A 245 -17.10 20.72 -27.19
N ALA A 246 -18.39 20.48 -26.92
CA ALA A 246 -19.18 21.31 -25.98
C ALA A 246 -18.69 21.25 -24.53
N ILE A 247 -18.03 20.15 -24.14
CA ILE A 247 -17.48 19.94 -22.79
C ILE A 247 -15.96 20.03 -22.76
N GLN A 248 -15.28 20.22 -23.87
CA GLN A 248 -13.83 20.32 -23.93
C GLN A 248 -13.33 21.69 -23.51
N VAL A 249 -12.24 21.68 -22.75
CA VAL A 249 -11.52 22.88 -22.32
C VAL A 249 -10.07 22.75 -22.74
N PRO A 250 -9.53 23.74 -23.46
CA PRO A 250 -8.11 23.78 -23.77
C PRO A 250 -7.34 24.13 -22.49
N THR A 251 -6.26 23.40 -22.26
CA THR A 251 -5.27 23.72 -21.23
C THR A 251 -3.92 23.98 -21.89
N SER A 252 -2.92 24.37 -21.11
CA SER A 252 -1.55 24.61 -21.60
C SER A 252 -0.87 23.33 -22.17
N VAL A 253 -1.36 22.15 -21.81
CA VAL A 253 -0.76 20.85 -22.19
C VAL A 253 -1.59 20.15 -23.27
N SER A 254 -2.90 20.06 -23.10
CA SER A 254 -3.80 19.36 -24.00
C SER A 254 -5.25 19.81 -23.81
N ASN A 255 -6.18 19.29 -24.64
CA ASN A 255 -7.60 19.46 -24.41
C ASN A 255 -8.09 18.36 -23.46
N TYR A 256 -8.93 18.75 -22.49
CA TYR A 256 -9.60 17.82 -21.59
C TYR A 256 -11.11 17.99 -21.61
N ASN A 257 -11.85 16.93 -21.38
CA ASN A 257 -13.27 17.05 -21.08
C ASN A 257 -13.43 17.69 -19.70
N SER A 258 -14.47 18.49 -19.52
CA SER A 258 -14.73 19.22 -18.28
C SER A 258 -16.03 18.80 -17.63
N ILE A 259 -16.12 19.00 -16.32
CA ILE A 259 -17.34 18.84 -15.55
C ILE A 259 -18.09 20.20 -15.54
N PRO A 260 -19.25 20.31 -16.21
CA PRO A 260 -19.92 21.61 -16.37
C PRO A 260 -20.86 21.98 -15.22
N SER A 261 -21.14 21.06 -14.30
CA SER A 261 -21.98 21.29 -13.12
C SER A 261 -21.48 20.51 -11.93
N LYS A 262 -21.68 21.04 -10.72
CA LYS A 262 -21.44 20.34 -9.47
C LYS A 262 -22.57 19.38 -9.07
N SER A 263 -23.71 19.46 -9.76
CA SER A 263 -24.89 18.65 -9.44
C SER A 263 -25.36 17.89 -10.66
N PHE A 264 -25.61 16.60 -10.48
CA PHE A 264 -26.13 15.72 -11.50
C PHE A 264 -27.39 15.02 -11.01
N TRP A 265 -28.31 14.78 -11.91
CA TRP A 265 -29.45 13.92 -11.61
C TRP A 265 -29.44 12.68 -12.49
N LEU A 266 -29.85 11.57 -11.91
CA LEU A 266 -30.02 10.26 -12.56
C LEU A 266 -31.45 9.80 -12.32
N ALA A 267 -32.21 9.56 -13.39
CA ALA A 267 -33.53 8.97 -13.28
C ALA A 267 -33.43 7.52 -12.78
N SER A 268 -34.16 7.20 -11.73
CA SER A 268 -34.31 5.84 -11.24
C SER A 268 -35.18 5.05 -12.23
N LYS A 269 -34.68 3.92 -12.71
CA LYS A 269 -35.48 2.97 -13.49
C LYS A 269 -36.15 1.99 -12.56
N GLY A 270 -37.48 2.03 -12.52
CA GLY A 270 -38.31 1.00 -11.93
C GLY A 270 -38.65 1.19 -10.45
N LYS A 271 -39.78 0.73 -10.05
CA LYS A 271 -40.27 0.70 -8.65
C LYS A 271 -39.73 -0.49 -7.86
N GLU A 272 -38.80 -1.25 -8.39
CA GLU A 272 -38.19 -2.38 -7.70
C GLU A 272 -37.05 -1.88 -6.80
N SER A 273 -37.41 -1.62 -5.56
CA SER A 273 -36.46 -1.41 -4.48
C SER A 273 -35.78 -2.73 -4.12
N LEU A 274 -34.47 -2.80 -4.22
CA LEU A 274 -33.66 -3.91 -3.71
C LEU A 274 -33.83 -4.11 -2.19
N LEU A 275 -34.35 -3.11 -1.48
CA LEU A 275 -34.51 -3.10 -0.03
C LEU A 275 -35.95 -3.25 0.45
N GLY A 276 -36.91 -3.50 -0.41
CA GLY A 276 -38.32 -3.85 -0.13
C GLY A 276 -39.09 -2.87 0.77
N LYS A 277 -38.64 -2.64 1.98
CA LYS A 277 -39.31 -1.78 2.98
C LYS A 277 -38.99 -0.28 2.88
N PHE A 278 -38.10 0.12 1.98
CA PHE A 278 -37.65 1.52 1.84
C PHE A 278 -38.22 2.24 0.63
N ASP A 279 -39.20 1.67 -0.04
CA ASP A 279 -39.80 2.22 -1.27
C ASP A 279 -40.35 3.67 -1.09
N SER A 280 -40.78 4.01 0.12
CA SER A 280 -41.28 5.35 0.43
C SER A 280 -40.23 6.47 0.43
N TYR A 281 -38.92 6.11 0.39
CA TYR A 281 -37.80 7.05 0.41
C TYR A 281 -37.14 7.23 -0.96
N TYR A 282 -37.50 6.42 -1.95
CA TYR A 282 -36.92 6.55 -3.30
C TYR A 282 -37.66 7.64 -4.06
N GLN A 283 -36.92 8.72 -4.33
CA GLN A 283 -37.33 9.69 -5.34
C GLN A 283 -37.12 9.08 -6.73
N ASP A 284 -37.96 9.45 -7.70
CA ASP A 284 -37.81 9.03 -9.10
C ASP A 284 -36.48 9.49 -9.70
N THR A 285 -35.76 10.31 -8.98
CA THR A 285 -34.50 10.94 -9.41
C THR A 285 -33.49 10.91 -8.27
N LEU A 286 -32.30 10.38 -8.51
CA LEU A 286 -31.15 10.49 -7.62
C LEU A 286 -30.40 11.79 -7.92
N LEU A 287 -30.20 12.62 -6.91
CA LEU A 287 -29.36 13.82 -7.01
C LEU A 287 -27.97 13.52 -6.47
N ILE A 288 -26.96 13.70 -7.33
CA ILE A 288 -25.54 13.52 -6.99
C ILE A 288 -24.90 14.89 -6.95
N ASN A 289 -24.35 15.27 -5.80
CA ASN A 289 -23.66 16.55 -5.61
C ASN A 289 -22.16 16.27 -5.38
N LEU A 290 -21.32 16.89 -6.19
CA LEU A 290 -19.88 16.89 -6.03
C LEU A 290 -19.49 17.96 -5.01
N LYS A 291 -18.74 17.57 -3.98
CA LYS A 291 -18.22 18.51 -2.98
C LYS A 291 -16.86 19.03 -3.44
N SER A 292 -16.60 20.32 -3.28
CA SER A 292 -15.25 20.84 -3.48
C SER A 292 -14.46 20.68 -2.18
N ASN A 293 -13.29 20.08 -2.27
CA ASN A 293 -12.29 20.09 -1.21
C ASN A 293 -11.04 20.87 -1.66
N LYS A 294 -10.01 20.93 -0.83
CA LYS A 294 -8.77 21.65 -1.15
C LYS A 294 -8.04 21.09 -2.38
N ASN A 295 -8.33 19.84 -2.76
CA ASN A 295 -7.66 19.10 -3.84
C ASN A 295 -8.52 18.93 -5.09
N GLY A 296 -9.76 19.42 -5.11
CA GLY A 296 -10.65 19.29 -6.28
C GLY A 296 -12.12 19.04 -5.95
N LEU A 297 -12.84 18.39 -6.85
CA LEU A 297 -14.22 17.90 -6.67
C LEU A 297 -14.21 16.40 -6.38
N GLU A 298 -14.99 16.00 -5.40
CA GLU A 298 -15.29 14.61 -5.04
C GLU A 298 -16.76 14.27 -5.23
#